data_adb3bc4a301b0a081cde94984b5f562d
#
_entry.id   adb3bc4a301b0a081cde94984b5f562d
#
_cell.length_a   1.000
_cell.length_b   1.000
_cell.length_c   1.000
_cell.angle_alpha   90.00
_cell.angle_beta   90.00
_cell.angle_gamma   90.00
#
_symmetry.space_group_name_H-M   'P 1'
#
loop_
_entity.id
_entity.type
_entity.pdbx_description
1 polymer ?
#
loop_
_entity_poly.entity_id
_entity_poly.type
_entity_poly.pdbx_seq_one_letter_code
_entity_poly.pdbx_strand_id
1 'polypeptide(L)' 'MKQVKICYTKVITIDVDDHITRNEICELIDDIAREEIFQDGEYDDVEWEVWE' A
#
# COMPACT_ATOMS: atom_id res chain seq x y z
N MET A 1 16.87 3.46 -0.48
CA MET A 1 15.50 3.91 -0.11
C MET A 1 14.53 2.77 -0.30
N LYS A 2 13.57 2.67 0.59
CA LYS A 2 12.56 1.62 0.54
C LYS A 2 11.30 2.12 -0.14
N GLN A 3 10.69 1.28 -0.93
CA GLN A 3 9.44 1.60 -1.59
C GLN A 3 8.45 0.46 -1.37
N VAL A 4 7.19 0.79 -1.27
CA VAL A 4 6.11 -0.20 -1.19
C VAL A 4 5.26 -0.08 -2.44
N LYS A 5 5.14 -1.20 -3.13
CA LYS A 5 4.31 -1.29 -4.33
C LYS A 5 3.01 -1.96 -3.96
N ILE A 6 1.92 -1.26 -4.16
CA ILE A 6 0.58 -1.75 -3.84
C ILE A 6 -0.15 -2.03 -5.14
N CYS A 7 -0.61 -3.25 -5.29
CA CYS A 7 -1.31 -3.69 -6.50
C CYS A 7 -2.75 -4.02 -6.16
N TYR A 8 -3.66 -3.37 -6.85
CA TYR A 8 -5.07 -3.72 -6.84
C TYR A 8 -5.56 -3.51 -8.28
N THR A 9 -6.64 -2.82 -8.53
CA THR A 9 -7.01 -2.47 -9.91
C THR A 9 -5.99 -1.53 -10.55
N LYS A 10 -5.26 -0.79 -9.72
CA LYS A 10 -4.18 0.10 -10.15
C LYS A 10 -2.90 -0.29 -9.44
N VAL A 11 -1.80 0.27 -9.87
CA VAL A 11 -0.51 0.08 -9.22
C VAL A 11 -0.06 1.40 -8.62
N ILE A 12 0.18 1.41 -7.34
CA ILE A 12 0.65 2.59 -6.61
C ILE A 12 1.99 2.26 -5.98
N THR A 13 2.94 3.17 -6.11
CA THR A 13 4.24 3.04 -5.45
C THR A 13 4.44 4.22 -4.51
N ILE A 14 4.77 3.93 -3.27
CA ILE A 14 5.02 4.95 -2.26
C ILE A 14 6.41 4.80 -1.67
N ASP A 15 7.04 5.92 -1.34
CA ASP A 15 8.33 5.92 -0.65
C ASP A 15 8.10 5.81 0.84
N VAL A 16 8.89 4.97 1.50
CA VAL A 16 8.79 4.78 2.94
C VAL A 16 10.19 4.85 3.56
N ASP A 17 10.21 5.04 4.87
CA ASP A 17 11.45 5.05 5.63
C ASP A 17 12.13 3.69 5.57
N ASP A 18 13.46 3.70 5.48
CA ASP A 18 14.24 2.46 5.44
C ASP A 18 14.05 1.61 6.70
N HIS A 19 13.69 2.24 7.80
CA HIS A 19 13.50 1.59 9.08
C HIS A 19 12.05 1.26 9.39
N ILE A 20 11.16 1.44 8.43
CA ILE A 20 9.75 1.18 8.63
C ILE A 20 9.51 -0.30 8.96
N THR A 21 8.65 -0.55 9.92
CA THR A 21 8.28 -1.92 10.29
C THR A 21 7.14 -2.41 9.42
N ARG A 22 6.98 -3.73 9.38
CA ARG A 22 5.89 -4.35 8.62
C ARG A 22 4.52 -3.88 9.12
N ASN A 23 4.36 -3.72 10.43
CA ASN A 23 3.12 -3.23 11.00
C ASN A 23 2.78 -1.83 10.52
N GLU A 24 3.78 -0.97 10.45
CA GLU A 24 3.60 0.38 9.95
C GLU A 24 3.22 0.40 8.47
N ILE A 25 3.80 -0.49 7.69
CA ILE A 25 3.44 -0.63 6.28
C ILE A 25 1.98 -1.06 6.15
N CYS A 26 1.54 -2.02 6.95
CA CYS A 26 0.15 -2.46 6.93
C CYS A 26 -0.82 -1.32 7.27
N GLU A 27 -0.48 -0.49 8.24
CA GLU A 27 -1.30 0.67 8.59
C GLU A 27 -1.38 1.68 7.46
N LEU A 28 -0.25 1.93 6.78
CA LEU A 28 -0.24 2.81 5.62
C LEU A 28 -1.13 2.28 4.50
N ILE A 29 -1.06 0.99 4.24
CA ILE A 29 -1.86 0.37 3.19
C ILE A 29 -3.34 0.46 3.55
N ASP A 30 -3.69 0.26 4.81
CA ASP A 30 -5.06 0.42 5.28
C ASP A 30 -5.59 1.83 5.04
N ASP A 31 -4.79 2.84 5.34
CA ASP A 31 -5.17 4.22 5.11
C ASP A 31 -5.39 4.51 3.63
N ILE A 32 -4.48 4.05 2.79
CA ILE A 32 -4.60 4.22 1.34
C ILE A 32 -5.82 3.48 0.81
N ALA A 33 -6.06 2.28 1.30
CA ALA A 33 -7.22 1.50 0.90
C ALA A 33 -8.52 2.22 1.23
N ARG A 34 -8.60 2.82 2.40
CA ARG A 34 -9.79 3.56 2.80
C ARG A 34 -10.04 4.79 1.95
N GLU A 35 -8.97 5.50 1.61
CA GLU A 35 -9.11 6.77 0.90
C GLU A 35 -9.28 6.59 -0.60
N GLU A 36 -8.57 5.65 -1.19
CA GLU A 36 -8.53 5.50 -2.64
C GLU A 36 -9.28 4.28 -3.13
N ILE A 37 -9.13 3.16 -2.46
CA ILE A 37 -9.69 1.91 -2.94
C ILE A 37 -11.16 1.79 -2.59
N PHE A 38 -11.51 2.07 -1.34
CA PHE A 38 -12.90 1.97 -0.89
C PHE A 38 -13.81 3.01 -1.52
N GLN A 39 -13.28 4.15 -1.90
CA GLN A 39 -14.06 5.19 -2.58
C GLN A 39 -14.49 4.77 -3.97
N ASP A 40 -13.68 3.98 -4.64
CA ASP A 40 -13.99 3.48 -5.97
C ASP A 40 -14.95 2.30 -5.95
N GLY A 41 -15.34 1.85 -4.76
CA GLY A 41 -16.31 0.79 -4.62
C GLY A 41 -15.68 -0.52 -4.22
N GLU A 42 -15.79 -1.52 -5.07
CA GLU A 42 -15.35 -2.87 -4.75
C GLU A 42 -13.94 -3.14 -5.23
N TYR A 43 -13.21 -3.84 -4.40
CA TYR A 43 -11.95 -4.45 -4.81
C TYR A 43 -11.92 -5.88 -4.25
N ASP A 44 -11.30 -6.78 -4.98
CA ASP A 44 -11.24 -8.18 -4.54
C ASP A 44 -10.07 -8.44 -3.63
N ASP A 45 -8.88 -8.06 -4.07
CA ASP A 45 -7.67 -8.29 -3.31
C ASP A 45 -6.72 -7.12 -3.45
N VAL A 46 -6.05 -6.79 -2.36
CA VAL A 46 -4.96 -5.82 -2.37
C VAL A 46 -3.68 -6.56 -2.04
N GLU A 47 -2.75 -6.54 -2.96
CA GLU A 47 -1.44 -7.14 -2.76
C GLU A 47 -0.40 -6.03 -2.65
N TRP A 48 0.64 -6.29 -1.88
CA TRP A 48 1.72 -5.33 -1.74
C TRP A 48 3.04 -6.05 -1.56
N GLU A 49 4.10 -5.36 -1.94
CA GLU A 49 5.44 -5.88 -1.77
C GLU A 49 6.39 -4.73 -1.46
N VAL A 50 7.48 -5.05 -0.79
CA VAL A 50 8.48 -4.06 -0.40
C VAL A 50 9.67 -4.19 -1.33
N TRP A 51 10.08 -3.06 -1.89
CA TRP A 51 11.24 -2.97 -2.78
C TRP A 51 12.33 -2.15 -2.09
N GLU A 52 13.52 -2.64 -2.11
CA GLU A 52 14.69 -1.96 -1.54
C GLU A 52 15.63 -1.42 -2.60
#